data_b7da4e8f2ad07fd74089884248d2eae4
#
_entry.id   b7da4e8f2ad07fd74089884248d2eae4
#
_cell.length_a   1.000
_cell.length_b   1.000
_cell.length_c   1.000
_cell.angle_alpha   90.00
_cell.angle_beta   90.00
_cell.angle_gamma   90.00
#
_symmetry.space_group_name_H-M   'P 1'
#
loop_
_entity.id
_entity.type
_entity.pdbx_description
1 polymer ?
#
loop_
_entity_poly.entity_id
_entity_poly.type
_entity_poly.pdbx_seq_one_letter_code
_entity_poly.pdbx_strand_id
1 'polypeptide(L)'
;MKKFLLSILALAFCMPVFAEGYQVNMLSAKQTGMGHVGTGMKLGAESIHFNPAGLAFMRGHVDLSVGISAISAKAKYSHEGYTASTDNPLSTPVYAYAGLRVYDNLAVGLGLTTPYGNALKWPKYWNGSHLIQEIALKSFVLQPTVSYKITDKLSVGAGLMLATGNVELSRTIMSANDFQRIGDKLSVTLPAENPMITTIRNNNVPPATATLEGKAQVHAGFNFGLLYDVSEKVSVGVSYRSKITMKVDDGEAEMEYSNQAIEQLMAQLGQAGAIAVPKYGQGTFRAELPLPSNTNLGISYRPNDRLELALDLQYVGWNAYDSLNVYFNETELGIAPIKAEKNYKNTMIARVGAQYKTTERLFLRAGVYYDQTPIQENNFNPETPGMDKIGMSAGLSFSPYKNLQLDVAFLYIQGLSRDGSYTQKNVLTSEPEIFSGRYKTTALSASIGIAYCF
;
A
#
# COMPACT_ATOMS: atom_id res chain seq x y z
N MET A 1 -39.41 4.23 13.75
CA MET A 1 -38.33 4.47 12.77
C MET A 1 -37.20 5.32 13.36
N LYS A 2 -37.38 6.49 13.99
CA LYS A 2 -36.28 7.31 14.53
C LYS A 2 -35.41 6.58 15.58
N LYS A 3 -36.03 5.77 16.49
CA LYS A 3 -35.28 5.00 17.47
C LYS A 3 -34.49 3.82 16.93
N PHE A 4 -34.88 3.27 15.79
CA PHE A 4 -34.17 2.18 15.12
C PHE A 4 -32.91 2.67 14.37
N LEU A 5 -32.95 3.88 13.79
CA LEU A 5 -31.76 4.52 13.19
C LEU A 5 -30.71 4.93 14.22
N LEU A 6 -31.14 5.40 15.42
CA LEU A 6 -30.20 5.72 16.49
C LEU A 6 -29.52 4.47 17.08
N SER A 7 -30.21 3.32 17.11
CA SER A 7 -29.65 2.06 17.61
C SER A 7 -28.60 1.47 16.62
N ILE A 8 -28.75 1.68 15.32
CA ILE A 8 -27.76 1.28 14.30
C ILE A 8 -26.52 2.19 14.36
N LEU A 9 -26.70 3.48 14.64
CA LEU A 9 -25.59 4.43 14.82
C LEU A 9 -24.79 4.15 16.10
N ALA A 10 -25.42 3.64 17.16
CA ALA A 10 -24.77 3.32 18.44
C ALA A 10 -23.98 2.00 18.40
N LEU A 11 -24.36 1.04 17.55
CA LEU A 11 -23.62 -0.23 17.39
C LEU A 11 -22.33 -0.08 16.54
N ALA A 12 -22.16 1.01 15.80
CA ALA A 12 -20.96 1.28 15.00
C ALA A 12 -19.78 1.80 15.84
N PHE A 13 -19.94 2.04 17.13
CA PHE A 13 -18.93 2.72 17.96
C PHE A 13 -18.13 1.81 18.92
N CYS A 14 -18.32 0.49 18.89
CA CYS A 14 -17.61 -0.44 19.76
C CYS A 14 -16.91 -1.56 19.00
N MET A 15 -15.98 -1.23 18.11
CA MET A 15 -15.05 -2.22 17.55
C MET A 15 -13.60 -1.80 17.81
N PRO A 16 -12.72 -2.74 18.20
CA PRO A 16 -11.29 -2.47 18.32
C PRO A 16 -10.66 -2.18 16.97
N VAL A 17 -9.73 -1.29 16.99
CA VAL A 17 -9.21 -0.42 15.94
C VAL A 17 -7.89 -0.93 15.36
N PHE A 18 -7.77 -1.19 14.04
CA PHE A 18 -6.55 -1.68 13.35
C PHE A 18 -6.42 -1.26 11.84
N ALA A 19 -5.28 -0.83 11.21
CA ALA A 19 -5.13 -0.22 9.85
C ALA A 19 -4.16 -0.85 8.81
N GLU A 20 -4.28 -0.45 7.53
CA GLU A 20 -3.82 -0.95 6.23
C GLU A 20 -2.32 -1.30 6.07
N GLY A 21 -2.01 -2.30 5.18
CA GLY A 21 -0.68 -2.61 4.65
C GLY A 21 -0.21 -1.61 3.56
N TYR A 22 0.00 -2.08 2.30
CA TYR A 22 0.48 -1.27 1.15
C TYR A 22 -0.60 -1.05 0.05
N GLN A 23 -1.89 -1.12 0.40
CA GLN A 23 -2.98 -0.82 -0.55
C GLN A 23 -3.15 0.69 -0.72
N VAL A 24 -3.35 1.14 -1.99
CA VAL A 24 -3.61 2.54 -2.35
C VAL A 24 -5.02 2.64 -2.91
N ASN A 25 -5.87 3.45 -2.29
CA ASN A 25 -7.30 3.54 -2.64
C ASN A 25 -7.63 4.72 -3.58
N MET A 26 -6.64 5.52 -4.02
CA MET A 26 -6.84 6.74 -4.82
C MET A 26 -6.98 6.44 -6.32
N LEU A 27 -7.99 5.66 -6.68
CA LEU A 27 -8.19 5.12 -8.03
C LEU A 27 -9.39 5.77 -8.75
N SER A 28 -9.89 6.88 -8.23
CA SER A 28 -10.84 7.81 -8.83
C SER A 28 -10.86 9.10 -8.02
N ALA A 29 -10.73 10.26 -8.65
CA ALA A 29 -10.85 11.55 -7.97
C ALA A 29 -12.25 11.75 -7.38
N LYS A 30 -13.31 11.31 -8.09
CA LYS A 30 -14.70 11.35 -7.59
C LYS A 30 -14.84 10.55 -6.29
N GLN A 31 -14.37 9.31 -6.29
CA GLN A 31 -14.55 8.40 -5.15
C GLN A 31 -13.58 8.75 -4.02
N THR A 32 -12.40 9.31 -4.31
CA THR A 32 -11.53 9.91 -3.30
C THR A 32 -12.29 10.98 -2.51
N GLY A 33 -13.04 11.87 -3.20
CA GLY A 33 -13.86 12.89 -2.55
C GLY A 33 -15.04 12.33 -1.73
N MET A 34 -15.41 11.06 -1.92
CA MET A 34 -16.50 10.36 -1.22
C MET A 34 -16.01 9.28 -0.25
N GLY A 35 -14.74 9.34 0.25
CA GLY A 35 -14.21 8.32 1.14
C GLY A 35 -14.00 6.96 0.48
N HIS A 36 -13.81 6.92 -0.82
CA HIS A 36 -13.58 5.71 -1.66
C HIS A 36 -14.76 4.71 -1.69
N VAL A 37 -15.99 5.13 -1.43
CA VAL A 37 -17.18 4.31 -1.64
C VAL A 37 -17.44 4.13 -3.13
N GLY A 38 -18.01 2.98 -3.55
CA GLY A 38 -18.28 2.77 -4.96
C GLY A 38 -18.94 1.43 -5.30
N THR A 39 -18.89 0.48 -4.38
CA THR A 39 -19.32 -0.91 -4.64
C THR A 39 -20.81 -1.03 -4.99
N GLY A 40 -21.67 -0.23 -4.35
CA GLY A 40 -23.12 -0.18 -4.62
C GLY A 40 -23.51 0.89 -5.64
N MET A 41 -22.57 1.55 -6.31
CA MET A 41 -22.82 2.71 -7.19
C MET A 41 -22.64 2.37 -8.67
N LYS A 42 -23.25 3.18 -9.54
CA LYS A 42 -23.09 3.14 -11.00
C LYS A 42 -22.13 4.24 -11.43
N LEU A 43 -20.86 3.90 -11.64
CA LEU A 43 -19.77 4.84 -11.81
C LEU A 43 -19.28 5.01 -13.27
N GLY A 44 -20.03 4.44 -14.25
CA GLY A 44 -19.55 4.39 -15.63
C GLY A 44 -18.29 3.55 -15.76
N ALA A 45 -17.28 4.01 -16.49
CA ALA A 45 -16.03 3.29 -16.70
C ALA A 45 -15.25 3.03 -15.40
N GLU A 46 -15.35 3.87 -14.38
CA GLU A 46 -14.69 3.64 -13.08
C GLU A 46 -15.23 2.43 -12.32
N SER A 47 -16.43 1.94 -12.67
CA SER A 47 -17.00 0.69 -12.17
C SER A 47 -16.07 -0.51 -12.40
N ILE A 48 -15.22 -0.48 -13.43
CA ILE A 48 -14.21 -1.51 -13.73
C ILE A 48 -13.41 -1.85 -12.47
N HIS A 49 -13.04 -0.84 -11.69
CA HIS A 49 -12.32 -1.05 -10.43
C HIS A 49 -13.25 -1.36 -9.26
N PHE A 50 -14.27 -0.51 -9.00
CA PHE A 50 -15.06 -0.57 -7.76
C PHE A 50 -16.03 -1.75 -7.73
N ASN A 51 -16.77 -1.97 -8.83
CA ASN A 51 -17.66 -3.12 -9.04
C ASN A 51 -17.89 -3.31 -10.55
N PRO A 52 -17.29 -4.32 -11.19
CA PRO A 52 -17.37 -4.49 -12.65
C PRO A 52 -18.79 -4.60 -13.18
N ALA A 53 -19.77 -5.05 -12.35
CA ALA A 53 -21.17 -5.10 -12.74
C ALA A 53 -21.79 -3.72 -13.05
N GLY A 54 -21.26 -2.65 -12.43
CA GLY A 54 -21.75 -1.28 -12.64
C GLY A 54 -21.48 -0.75 -14.05
N LEU A 55 -20.52 -1.33 -14.79
CA LEU A 55 -20.19 -0.93 -16.15
C LEU A 55 -21.35 -1.14 -17.12
N ALA A 56 -22.20 -2.16 -16.96
CA ALA A 56 -23.38 -2.41 -17.78
C ALA A 56 -24.44 -1.29 -17.69
N PHE A 57 -24.34 -0.40 -16.71
CA PHE A 57 -25.24 0.75 -16.53
C PHE A 57 -24.64 2.08 -17.04
N MET A 58 -23.66 2.04 -17.93
CA MET A 58 -23.12 3.25 -18.58
C MET A 58 -24.21 4.06 -19.24
N ARG A 59 -24.13 5.38 -19.14
CA ARG A 59 -25.12 6.29 -19.73
C ARG A 59 -24.92 6.50 -21.23
N GLY A 60 -23.66 6.64 -21.66
CA GLY A 60 -23.26 6.80 -23.07
C GLY A 60 -22.84 5.49 -23.73
N HIS A 61 -22.47 5.54 -25.00
CA HIS A 61 -21.84 4.43 -25.71
C HIS A 61 -20.39 4.25 -25.31
N VAL A 62 -19.68 5.34 -25.05
CA VAL A 62 -18.28 5.35 -24.60
C VAL A 62 -18.19 6.21 -23.33
N ASP A 63 -17.45 5.72 -22.35
CA ASP A 63 -17.15 6.41 -21.09
C ASP A 63 -15.65 6.29 -20.82
N LEU A 64 -14.98 7.43 -20.67
CA LEU A 64 -13.56 7.54 -20.42
C LEU A 64 -13.34 8.29 -19.10
N SER A 65 -12.43 7.83 -18.28
CA SER A 65 -12.02 8.53 -17.07
C SER A 65 -10.52 8.34 -16.85
N VAL A 66 -9.81 9.45 -16.60
CA VAL A 66 -8.39 9.45 -16.27
C VAL A 66 -8.13 10.39 -15.11
N GLY A 67 -7.11 10.09 -14.32
CA GLY A 67 -6.71 10.99 -13.24
C GLY A 67 -5.42 10.59 -12.57
N ILE A 68 -4.96 11.51 -11.74
CA ILE A 68 -3.74 11.40 -10.95
C ILE A 68 -3.99 11.96 -9.55
N SER A 69 -3.34 11.37 -8.58
CA SER A 69 -3.30 11.87 -7.21
C SER A 69 -1.87 12.20 -6.81
N ALA A 70 -1.70 13.14 -5.89
CA ALA A 70 -0.44 13.44 -5.25
C ALA A 70 -0.58 13.14 -3.76
N ILE A 71 0.25 12.24 -3.21
CA ILE A 71 0.20 11.82 -1.81
C ILE A 71 1.50 12.23 -1.12
N SER A 72 1.40 13.07 -0.09
CA SER A 72 2.46 13.38 0.85
C SER A 72 2.19 12.67 2.16
N ALA A 73 2.96 11.62 2.47
CA ALA A 73 2.84 10.84 3.69
C ALA A 73 4.06 11.05 4.59
N LYS A 74 3.86 10.97 5.90
CA LYS A 74 4.93 11.10 6.90
C LYS A 74 4.72 10.09 8.02
N ALA A 75 5.79 9.38 8.37
CA ALA A 75 5.86 8.55 9.56
C ALA A 75 6.83 9.17 10.58
N LYS A 76 6.49 9.06 11.85
CA LYS A 76 7.34 9.48 12.98
C LYS A 76 7.51 8.30 13.92
N TYR A 77 8.76 8.09 14.34
CA TYR A 77 9.17 7.14 15.37
C TYR A 77 9.66 7.89 16.60
N SER A 78 9.41 7.36 17.79
CA SER A 78 9.96 7.87 19.04
C SER A 78 10.19 6.75 20.06
N HIS A 79 11.34 6.77 20.74
CA HIS A 79 11.72 5.83 21.78
C HIS A 79 12.78 6.47 22.70
N GLU A 80 12.58 6.47 24.01
CA GLU A 80 13.54 6.93 25.04
C GLU A 80 14.20 8.28 24.73
N GLY A 81 13.42 9.28 24.30
CA GLY A 81 13.92 10.63 23.97
C GLY A 81 14.47 10.77 22.55
N TYR A 82 14.74 9.67 21.84
CA TYR A 82 15.11 9.73 20.42
C TYR A 82 13.86 9.84 19.54
N THR A 83 13.97 10.63 18.47
CA THR A 83 12.90 10.75 17.46
C THR A 83 13.48 10.73 16.05
N ALA A 84 12.79 10.03 15.15
CA ALA A 84 13.05 10.06 13.72
C ALA A 84 11.75 10.34 12.95
N SER A 85 11.88 10.98 11.81
CA SER A 85 10.74 11.21 10.91
C SER A 85 11.18 10.91 9.48
N THR A 86 10.27 10.32 8.71
CA THR A 86 10.53 10.04 7.29
C THR A 86 10.49 11.30 6.45
N ASP A 87 11.27 11.30 5.38
CA ASP A 87 11.25 12.28 4.29
C ASP A 87 10.87 11.55 3.00
N ASN A 88 9.59 11.21 2.90
CA ASN A 88 9.09 10.37 1.82
C ASN A 88 8.94 11.17 0.52
N PRO A 89 9.32 10.59 -0.63
CA PRO A 89 9.02 11.19 -1.92
C PRO A 89 7.51 11.29 -2.15
N LEU A 90 7.11 12.27 -2.96
CA LEU A 90 5.70 12.42 -3.36
C LEU A 90 5.27 11.20 -4.18
N SER A 91 4.25 10.49 -3.72
CA SER A 91 3.66 9.36 -4.46
C SER A 91 2.57 9.87 -5.40
N THR A 92 2.57 9.38 -6.64
CA THR A 92 1.66 9.85 -7.71
C THR A 92 0.89 8.67 -8.32
N PRO A 93 -0.05 8.05 -7.60
CA PRO A 93 -0.91 7.01 -8.18
C PRO A 93 -1.76 7.58 -9.32
N VAL A 94 -1.95 6.75 -10.35
CA VAL A 94 -2.71 7.09 -11.56
C VAL A 94 -3.81 6.08 -11.80
N TYR A 95 -4.85 6.52 -12.51
CA TYR A 95 -5.87 5.64 -13.05
C TYR A 95 -6.30 6.09 -14.45
N ALA A 96 -6.69 5.13 -15.27
CA ALA A 96 -7.32 5.35 -16.56
C ALA A 96 -8.34 4.23 -16.81
N TYR A 97 -9.53 4.61 -17.21
CA TYR A 97 -10.63 3.69 -17.52
C TYR A 97 -11.26 4.05 -18.85
N ALA A 98 -11.59 3.02 -19.63
CA ALA A 98 -12.36 3.14 -20.85
C ALA A 98 -13.45 2.07 -20.84
N GLY A 99 -14.70 2.49 -21.04
CA GLY A 99 -15.86 1.61 -21.18
C GLY A 99 -16.53 1.80 -22.55
N LEU A 100 -16.99 0.71 -23.11
CA LEU A 100 -17.73 0.68 -24.37
C LEU A 100 -18.99 -0.15 -24.19
N ARG A 101 -20.18 0.42 -24.47
CA ARG A 101 -21.43 -0.31 -24.55
C ARG A 101 -21.54 -0.94 -25.94
N VAL A 102 -21.42 -2.26 -25.98
CA VAL A 102 -21.47 -3.03 -27.22
C VAL A 102 -22.93 -3.28 -27.64
N TYR A 103 -23.78 -3.60 -26.65
CA TYR A 103 -25.22 -3.77 -26.77
C TYR A 103 -25.90 -3.10 -25.57
N ASP A 104 -27.22 -2.97 -25.59
CA ASP A 104 -27.97 -2.35 -24.49
C ASP A 104 -27.79 -3.07 -23.14
N ASN A 105 -27.45 -4.34 -23.19
CA ASN A 105 -27.24 -5.18 -22.03
C ASN A 105 -25.75 -5.64 -21.84
N LEU A 106 -24.85 -5.30 -22.76
CA LEU A 106 -23.46 -5.74 -22.73
C LEU A 106 -22.50 -4.54 -22.85
N ALA A 107 -21.63 -4.41 -21.88
CA ALA A 107 -20.52 -3.46 -21.91
C ALA A 107 -19.17 -4.18 -21.70
N VAL A 108 -18.14 -3.67 -22.35
CA VAL A 108 -16.76 -4.09 -22.16
C VAL A 108 -15.93 -2.89 -21.71
N GLY A 109 -14.81 -3.12 -21.07
CA GLY A 109 -13.96 -2.02 -20.64
C GLY A 109 -12.53 -2.45 -20.36
N LEU A 110 -11.68 -1.44 -20.23
CA LEU A 110 -10.27 -1.59 -19.90
C LEU A 110 -9.90 -0.58 -18.82
N GLY A 111 -9.28 -1.05 -17.75
CA GLY A 111 -8.75 -0.22 -16.65
C GLY A 111 -7.25 -0.36 -16.54
N LEU A 112 -6.56 0.75 -16.28
CA LEU A 112 -5.16 0.80 -15.84
C LEU A 112 -5.11 1.53 -14.50
N THR A 113 -4.57 0.89 -13.47
CA THR A 113 -4.55 1.44 -12.12
C THR A 113 -3.27 1.10 -11.38
N THR A 114 -2.99 1.85 -10.30
CA THR A 114 -1.88 1.62 -9.38
C THR A 114 -2.41 1.33 -7.97
N PRO A 115 -3.02 0.14 -7.73
CA PRO A 115 -3.78 -0.14 -6.52
C PRO A 115 -2.93 -0.49 -5.29
N TYR A 116 -1.61 -0.72 -5.46
CA TYR A 116 -0.70 -1.02 -4.37
C TYR A 116 0.58 -0.21 -4.52
N GLY A 117 1.08 0.29 -3.41
CA GLY A 117 2.32 1.06 -3.35
C GLY A 117 2.73 1.37 -1.93
N ASN A 118 4.01 1.60 -1.75
CA ASN A 118 4.59 2.11 -0.51
C ASN A 118 5.78 2.99 -0.90
N ALA A 119 5.94 4.13 -0.26
CA ALA A 119 7.10 4.99 -0.40
C ALA A 119 7.45 5.51 0.98
N LEU A 120 8.55 5.01 1.54
CA LEU A 120 8.98 5.36 2.89
C LEU A 120 10.48 5.49 2.89
N LYS A 121 10.97 6.65 3.39
CA LYS A 121 12.38 6.98 3.49
C LYS A 121 12.69 7.54 4.87
N TRP A 122 13.37 6.75 5.71
CA TRP A 122 13.90 7.15 6.99
C TRP A 122 15.24 7.92 6.82
N PRO A 123 15.70 8.69 7.81
CA PRO A 123 17.05 9.28 7.78
C PRO A 123 18.13 8.20 7.59
N LYS A 124 19.20 8.51 6.84
CA LYS A 124 20.18 7.53 6.36
C LYS A 124 20.72 6.59 7.44
N TYR A 125 20.95 7.06 8.65
CA TYR A 125 21.52 6.26 9.74
C TYR A 125 20.71 6.38 11.03
N TRP A 126 19.37 6.39 10.91
CA TRP A 126 18.50 6.38 12.08
C TRP A 126 18.64 5.06 12.87
N ASN A 127 18.20 5.01 14.11
CA ASN A 127 18.41 3.85 15.01
C ASN A 127 17.86 2.51 14.46
N GLY A 128 16.86 2.53 13.60
CA GLY A 128 16.30 1.34 12.92
C GLY A 128 16.82 1.13 11.50
N SER A 129 17.92 1.75 11.09
CA SER A 129 18.46 1.65 9.72
C SER A 129 18.83 0.24 9.30
N HIS A 130 19.15 -0.63 10.26
CA HIS A 130 19.41 -2.06 10.06
C HIS A 130 18.13 -2.89 9.80
N LEU A 131 16.95 -2.33 10.06
CA LEU A 131 15.66 -2.90 9.68
C LEU A 131 15.21 -2.37 8.33
N ILE A 132 15.29 -1.05 8.14
CA ILE A 132 14.91 -0.36 6.92
C ILE A 132 15.49 1.06 6.87
N GLN A 133 15.95 1.50 5.72
CA GLN A 133 16.23 2.89 5.38
C GLN A 133 15.20 3.41 4.39
N GLU A 134 15.01 2.71 3.30
CA GLU A 134 14.08 3.10 2.24
C GLU A 134 13.34 1.88 1.69
N ILE A 135 12.08 2.06 1.39
CA ILE A 135 11.28 1.12 0.59
C ILE A 135 10.45 1.91 -0.41
N ALA A 136 10.49 1.50 -1.67
CA ALA A 136 9.61 1.97 -2.71
C ALA A 136 8.97 0.75 -3.40
N LEU A 137 7.64 0.70 -3.36
CA LEU A 137 6.83 -0.30 -4.04
C LEU A 137 5.85 0.42 -4.96
N LYS A 138 5.78 0.01 -6.22
CA LYS A 138 4.79 0.48 -7.19
C LYS A 138 4.21 -0.72 -7.93
N SER A 139 2.88 -0.81 -7.99
CA SER A 139 2.20 -1.83 -8.80
C SER A 139 1.36 -1.19 -9.88
N PHE A 140 1.25 -1.87 -11.00
CA PHE A 140 0.37 -1.52 -12.11
C PHE A 140 -0.54 -2.71 -12.39
N VAL A 141 -1.84 -2.43 -12.55
CA VAL A 141 -2.82 -3.46 -12.90
C VAL A 141 -3.57 -3.03 -14.16
N LEU A 142 -3.44 -3.82 -15.22
CA LEU A 142 -4.27 -3.72 -16.42
C LEU A 142 -5.45 -4.67 -16.27
N GLN A 143 -6.69 -4.16 -16.48
CA GLN A 143 -7.91 -4.90 -16.19
C GLN A 143 -8.90 -4.83 -17.35
N PRO A 144 -8.83 -5.72 -18.35
CA PRO A 144 -9.96 -5.98 -19.27
C PRO A 144 -11.16 -6.54 -18.47
N THR A 145 -12.36 -6.04 -18.81
CA THR A 145 -13.61 -6.31 -18.07
C THR A 145 -14.76 -6.48 -19.01
N VAL A 146 -15.66 -7.40 -18.68
CA VAL A 146 -16.97 -7.56 -19.33
C VAL A 146 -18.07 -7.42 -18.28
N SER A 147 -19.17 -6.77 -18.64
CA SER A 147 -20.32 -6.55 -17.78
C SER A 147 -21.60 -6.80 -18.53
N TYR A 148 -22.54 -7.55 -17.93
CA TYR A 148 -23.78 -7.95 -18.54
C TYR A 148 -24.97 -7.61 -17.65
N LYS A 149 -25.96 -6.92 -18.22
CA LYS A 149 -27.22 -6.58 -17.58
C LYS A 149 -28.19 -7.74 -17.79
N ILE A 150 -28.44 -8.53 -16.75
CA ILE A 150 -29.34 -9.69 -16.78
C ILE A 150 -30.78 -9.21 -16.86
N THR A 151 -31.12 -8.19 -16.09
CA THR A 151 -32.38 -7.46 -16.11
C THR A 151 -32.12 -5.97 -15.96
N ASP A 152 -33.15 -5.13 -16.09
CA ASP A 152 -32.97 -3.66 -15.85
C ASP A 152 -32.53 -3.32 -14.44
N LYS A 153 -32.63 -4.27 -13.49
CA LYS A 153 -32.25 -4.10 -12.08
C LYS A 153 -31.02 -4.89 -11.66
N LEU A 154 -30.63 -5.92 -12.42
CA LEU A 154 -29.58 -6.85 -12.05
C LEU A 154 -28.51 -6.92 -13.11
N SER A 155 -27.25 -6.74 -12.72
CA SER A 155 -26.09 -6.94 -13.58
C SER A 155 -25.00 -7.75 -12.88
N VAL A 156 -24.17 -8.38 -13.69
CA VAL A 156 -22.94 -9.07 -13.29
C VAL A 156 -21.78 -8.55 -14.11
N GLY A 157 -20.59 -8.66 -13.58
CA GLY A 157 -19.36 -8.28 -14.30
C GLY A 157 -18.19 -9.12 -13.87
N ALA A 158 -17.25 -9.32 -14.78
CA ALA A 158 -16.02 -10.04 -14.51
C ALA A 158 -14.84 -9.40 -15.27
N GLY A 159 -13.66 -9.46 -14.71
CA GLY A 159 -12.43 -8.94 -15.32
C GLY A 159 -11.23 -9.82 -15.00
N LEU A 160 -10.28 -9.82 -15.94
CA LEU A 160 -8.93 -10.34 -15.73
C LEU A 160 -8.06 -9.21 -15.19
N MET A 161 -7.24 -9.47 -14.19
CA MET A 161 -6.28 -8.51 -13.65
C MET A 161 -4.86 -8.97 -14.01
N LEU A 162 -4.13 -8.17 -14.76
CA LEU A 162 -2.73 -8.39 -15.12
C LEU A 162 -1.89 -7.41 -14.32
N ALA A 163 -1.17 -7.92 -13.30
CA ALA A 163 -0.40 -7.11 -12.37
C ALA A 163 1.10 -7.24 -12.61
N THR A 164 1.82 -6.13 -12.56
CA THR A 164 3.28 -6.04 -12.52
C THR A 164 3.68 -4.91 -11.57
N GLY A 165 4.96 -4.78 -11.25
CA GLY A 165 5.42 -3.71 -10.36
C GLY A 165 6.92 -3.71 -10.16
N ASN A 166 7.41 -2.68 -9.46
CA ASN A 166 8.80 -2.54 -9.09
C ASN A 166 8.90 -2.45 -7.56
N VAL A 167 9.96 -3.02 -7.02
CA VAL A 167 10.31 -2.92 -5.60
C VAL A 167 11.75 -2.45 -5.48
N GLU A 168 11.98 -1.52 -4.57
CA GLU A 168 13.29 -1.11 -4.10
C GLU A 168 13.27 -1.14 -2.59
N LEU A 169 14.30 -1.70 -1.95
CA LEU A 169 14.44 -1.80 -0.51
C LEU A 169 15.91 -1.60 -0.14
N SER A 170 16.19 -0.67 0.77
CA SER A 170 17.54 -0.49 1.32
C SER A 170 17.54 -0.52 2.84
N ARG A 171 18.59 -1.11 3.40
CA ARG A 171 18.88 -1.12 4.85
C ARG A 171 20.37 -1.27 5.11
N THR A 172 20.81 -0.88 6.29
CA THR A 172 22.17 -1.21 6.71
C THR A 172 22.28 -2.68 7.12
N ILE A 173 23.45 -3.27 6.94
CA ILE A 173 23.70 -4.68 7.28
C ILE A 173 23.71 -4.91 8.79
N MET A 174 24.07 -3.89 9.57
CA MET A 174 24.02 -3.86 11.04
C MET A 174 23.96 -2.41 11.54
N SER A 175 23.65 -2.21 12.81
CA SER A 175 23.72 -0.89 13.44
C SER A 175 25.17 -0.42 13.64
N ALA A 176 25.38 0.90 13.77
CA ALA A 176 26.69 1.44 14.13
C ALA A 176 27.19 0.91 15.49
N ASN A 177 26.28 0.77 16.46
CA ASN A 177 26.61 0.24 17.79
C ASN A 177 27.07 -1.22 17.73
N ASP A 178 26.41 -2.08 16.92
CA ASP A 178 26.86 -3.45 16.77
C ASP A 178 28.20 -3.53 16.07
N PHE A 179 28.46 -2.65 15.11
CA PHE A 179 29.77 -2.56 14.48
C PHE A 179 30.86 -2.20 15.48
N GLN A 180 30.60 -1.22 16.37
CA GLN A 180 31.53 -0.87 17.45
C GLN A 180 31.80 -2.05 18.40
N ARG A 181 30.78 -2.82 18.76
CA ARG A 181 30.91 -4.05 19.58
C ARG A 181 31.84 -5.11 18.97
N ILE A 182 31.96 -5.15 17.62
CA ILE A 182 32.97 -6.01 16.96
C ILE A 182 34.36 -5.53 17.36
N GLY A 183 34.63 -4.22 17.33
CA GLY A 183 35.90 -3.65 17.77
C GLY A 183 36.21 -3.97 19.23
N ASP A 184 35.21 -3.90 20.10
CA ASP A 184 35.38 -4.24 21.52
C ASP A 184 35.71 -5.72 21.72
N LYS A 185 35.04 -6.63 21.02
CA LYS A 185 35.35 -8.07 21.05
C LYS A 185 36.78 -8.36 20.53
N LEU A 186 37.18 -7.72 19.45
CA LEU A 186 38.51 -7.88 18.87
C LEU A 186 39.61 -7.35 19.80
N SER A 187 39.33 -6.29 20.58
CA SER A 187 40.29 -5.70 21.52
C SER A 187 40.64 -6.59 22.73
N VAL A 188 39.87 -7.68 22.94
CA VAL A 188 40.19 -8.71 23.94
C VAL A 188 41.38 -9.58 23.49
N THR A 189 41.52 -9.80 22.17
CA THR A 189 42.52 -10.71 21.59
C THR A 189 43.64 -9.97 20.82
N LEU A 190 43.39 -8.76 20.37
CA LEU A 190 44.33 -7.95 19.59
C LEU A 190 44.72 -6.68 20.35
N PRO A 191 45.95 -6.14 20.15
CA PRO A 191 46.36 -4.84 20.74
C PRO A 191 45.40 -3.73 20.30
N ALA A 192 45.19 -2.76 21.18
CA ALA A 192 44.27 -1.62 20.93
C ALA A 192 44.70 -0.78 19.72
N GLU A 193 45.98 -0.73 19.41
CA GLU A 193 46.57 -0.02 18.27
C GLU A 193 46.43 -0.80 16.95
N ASN A 194 45.85 -1.99 16.98
CA ASN A 194 45.63 -2.78 15.76
C ASN A 194 44.80 -1.98 14.75
N PRO A 195 45.24 -1.86 13.47
CA PRO A 195 44.57 -1.06 12.45
C PRO A 195 43.11 -1.43 12.26
N MET A 196 42.72 -2.71 12.43
CA MET A 196 41.33 -3.13 12.36
C MET A 196 40.48 -2.50 13.46
N ILE A 197 40.97 -2.52 14.71
CA ILE A 197 40.26 -1.94 15.85
C ILE A 197 40.14 -0.42 15.71
N THR A 198 41.19 0.24 15.30
CA THR A 198 41.18 1.70 15.10
C THR A 198 40.26 2.10 13.97
N THR A 199 40.20 1.33 12.88
CA THR A 199 39.27 1.57 11.76
C THR A 199 37.81 1.42 12.23
N ILE A 200 37.48 0.37 13.00
CA ILE A 200 36.14 0.18 13.54
C ILE A 200 35.75 1.32 14.47
N ARG A 201 36.64 1.65 15.46
CA ARG A 201 36.39 2.70 16.47
C ARG A 201 36.23 4.11 15.88
N ASN A 202 36.90 4.38 14.76
CA ASN A 202 36.80 5.67 14.07
C ASN A 202 35.57 5.75 13.16
N ASN A 203 34.84 4.64 12.94
CA ASN A 203 33.66 4.61 12.08
C ASN A 203 32.37 4.68 12.92
N ASN A 204 31.79 5.88 13.02
CA ASN A 204 30.59 6.16 13.82
C ASN A 204 29.28 5.94 13.06
N VAL A 205 29.34 5.29 11.90
CA VAL A 205 28.17 4.99 11.05
C VAL A 205 28.09 3.49 10.77
N PRO A 206 26.96 2.96 10.36
CA PRO A 206 26.85 1.56 9.90
C PRO A 206 27.89 1.26 8.82
N PRO A 207 28.49 0.04 8.79
CA PRO A 207 29.61 -0.25 7.91
C PRO A 207 29.22 -0.35 6.43
N ALA A 208 28.01 -0.82 6.13
CA ALA A 208 27.53 -0.92 4.75
C ALA A 208 26.00 -0.84 4.68
N THR A 209 25.49 -0.46 3.52
CA THR A 209 24.09 -0.45 3.13
C THR A 209 23.88 -1.50 2.04
N ALA A 210 22.87 -2.34 2.19
CA ALA A 210 22.42 -3.27 1.15
C ALA A 210 21.16 -2.70 0.49
N THR A 211 21.14 -2.68 -0.84
CA THR A 211 20.00 -2.26 -1.65
C THR A 211 19.54 -3.43 -2.53
N LEU A 212 18.24 -3.64 -2.59
CA LEU A 212 17.58 -4.64 -3.41
C LEU A 212 16.66 -3.92 -4.39
N GLU A 213 16.85 -4.12 -5.68
CA GLU A 213 15.98 -3.57 -6.73
C GLU A 213 15.44 -4.70 -7.60
N GLY A 214 14.12 -4.68 -7.88
CA GLY A 214 13.54 -5.74 -8.69
C GLY A 214 12.26 -5.32 -9.39
N LYS A 215 12.05 -5.92 -10.56
CA LYS A 215 10.82 -5.80 -11.34
C LYS A 215 10.08 -7.13 -11.32
N ALA A 216 8.82 -7.09 -10.89
CA ALA A 216 7.97 -8.26 -10.92
C ALA A 216 7.53 -8.58 -12.36
N GLN A 217 7.49 -9.86 -12.70
CA GLN A 217 6.85 -10.33 -13.93
C GLN A 217 5.35 -10.07 -13.90
N VAL A 218 4.69 -10.25 -15.05
CA VAL A 218 3.22 -10.09 -15.13
C VAL A 218 2.54 -11.31 -14.53
N HIS A 219 1.74 -11.07 -13.51
CA HIS A 219 0.93 -12.09 -12.82
C HIS A 219 -0.55 -11.81 -12.99
N ALA A 220 -1.34 -12.88 -13.11
CA ALA A 220 -2.77 -12.80 -13.36
C ALA A 220 -3.60 -13.02 -12.10
N GLY A 221 -4.70 -12.31 -12.04
CA GLY A 221 -5.80 -12.52 -11.11
C GLY A 221 -7.12 -12.22 -11.80
N PHE A 222 -8.21 -12.25 -11.04
CA PHE A 222 -9.54 -11.95 -11.57
C PHE A 222 -10.34 -11.12 -10.58
N ASN A 223 -11.35 -10.41 -11.09
CA ASN A 223 -12.38 -9.82 -10.27
C ASN A 223 -13.78 -10.21 -10.78
N PHE A 224 -14.72 -10.13 -9.88
CA PHE A 224 -16.13 -10.40 -10.13
C PHE A 224 -16.99 -9.37 -9.39
N GLY A 225 -18.15 -9.02 -9.96
CA GLY A 225 -19.11 -8.12 -9.35
C GLY A 225 -20.55 -8.49 -9.64
N LEU A 226 -21.41 -8.09 -8.71
CA LEU A 226 -22.87 -8.14 -8.83
C LEU A 226 -23.42 -6.80 -8.35
N LEU A 227 -24.37 -6.24 -9.07
CA LEU A 227 -25.08 -5.02 -8.72
C LEU A 227 -26.58 -5.23 -8.91
N TYR A 228 -27.37 -4.88 -7.88
CA TYR A 228 -28.81 -5.04 -7.87
C TYR A 228 -29.51 -3.78 -7.36
N ASP A 229 -30.43 -3.26 -8.18
CA ASP A 229 -31.35 -2.18 -7.79
C ASP A 229 -32.54 -2.76 -7.03
N VAL A 230 -32.47 -2.69 -5.70
CA VAL A 230 -33.57 -3.12 -4.81
C VAL A 230 -34.82 -2.28 -5.08
N SER A 231 -34.60 -0.99 -5.33
CA SER A 231 -35.63 -0.04 -5.72
C SER A 231 -35.01 1.08 -6.59
N GLU A 232 -35.81 2.02 -7.07
CA GLU A 232 -35.31 3.20 -7.78
C GLU A 232 -34.35 4.08 -6.95
N LYS A 233 -34.43 3.94 -5.62
CA LYS A 233 -33.62 4.73 -4.65
C LYS A 233 -32.47 3.96 -4.01
N VAL A 234 -32.49 2.63 -4.04
CA VAL A 234 -31.54 1.79 -3.32
C VAL A 234 -30.89 0.79 -4.27
N SER A 235 -29.59 0.82 -4.36
CA SER A 235 -28.77 -0.17 -5.06
C SER A 235 -27.83 -0.86 -4.06
N VAL A 236 -27.63 -2.16 -4.22
CA VAL A 236 -26.67 -2.97 -3.45
C VAL A 236 -25.69 -3.63 -4.39
N GLY A 237 -24.43 -3.70 -3.99
CA GLY A 237 -23.37 -4.29 -4.78
C GLY A 237 -22.48 -5.20 -3.95
N VAL A 238 -21.96 -6.23 -4.61
CA VAL A 238 -20.90 -7.10 -4.09
C VAL A 238 -19.80 -7.14 -5.13
N SER A 239 -18.55 -7.02 -4.71
CA SER A 239 -17.41 -7.24 -5.60
C SER A 239 -16.33 -8.04 -4.90
N TYR A 240 -15.62 -8.85 -5.68
CA TYR A 240 -14.49 -9.66 -5.25
C TYR A 240 -13.32 -9.45 -6.18
N ARG A 241 -12.13 -9.29 -5.62
CA ARG A 241 -10.85 -9.25 -6.33
C ARG A 241 -9.95 -10.34 -5.74
N SER A 242 -9.41 -11.21 -6.58
CA SER A 242 -8.57 -12.32 -6.14
C SER A 242 -7.21 -11.83 -5.64
N LYS A 243 -6.58 -12.63 -4.81
CA LYS A 243 -5.15 -12.51 -4.50
C LYS A 243 -4.33 -12.63 -5.79
N ILE A 244 -3.22 -11.86 -5.88
CA ILE A 244 -2.18 -12.00 -6.90
C ILE A 244 -0.84 -12.05 -6.18
N THR A 245 0.01 -13.03 -6.46
CA THR A 245 1.37 -13.04 -5.93
C THR A 245 2.32 -12.52 -6.99
N MET A 246 2.87 -11.33 -6.79
CA MET A 246 3.92 -10.79 -7.65
C MET A 246 5.24 -11.47 -7.32
N LYS A 247 6.03 -11.82 -8.35
CA LYS A 247 7.32 -12.48 -8.23
C LYS A 247 8.39 -11.67 -8.94
N VAL A 248 9.49 -11.47 -8.25
CA VAL A 248 10.75 -10.98 -8.78
C VAL A 248 11.67 -12.19 -8.86
N ASP A 249 12.12 -12.57 -10.05
CA ASP A 249 12.97 -13.74 -10.26
C ASP A 249 14.44 -13.36 -10.43
N ASP A 250 14.71 -12.17 -11.02
CA ASP A 250 16.05 -11.66 -11.34
C ASP A 250 16.18 -10.22 -10.79
N GLY A 251 16.01 -10.05 -9.47
CA GLY A 251 16.27 -8.78 -8.81
C GLY A 251 17.77 -8.57 -8.60
N GLU A 252 18.20 -7.32 -8.58
CA GLU A 252 19.58 -6.92 -8.34
C GLU A 252 19.78 -6.61 -6.85
N ALA A 253 20.88 -7.12 -6.27
CA ALA A 253 21.29 -6.85 -4.91
C ALA A 253 22.67 -6.20 -4.94
N GLU A 254 22.79 -5.03 -4.32
CA GLU A 254 24.03 -4.26 -4.25
C GLU A 254 24.40 -3.92 -2.81
N MET A 255 25.70 -3.85 -2.51
CA MET A 255 26.22 -3.44 -1.22
C MET A 255 27.18 -2.26 -1.37
N GLU A 256 26.85 -1.16 -0.71
CA GLU A 256 27.69 0.05 -0.63
C GLU A 256 28.34 0.15 0.75
N TYR A 257 29.66 0.17 0.82
CA TYR A 257 30.39 0.36 2.06
C TYR A 257 30.46 1.85 2.43
N SER A 258 30.54 2.14 3.73
CA SER A 258 30.58 3.53 4.23
C SER A 258 31.84 4.30 3.77
N ASN A 259 32.94 3.60 3.57
CA ASN A 259 34.19 4.11 2.98
C ASN A 259 35.13 2.95 2.60
N GLN A 260 36.18 3.25 1.84
CA GLN A 260 37.14 2.27 1.35
C GLN A 260 37.87 1.51 2.47
N ALA A 261 38.19 2.16 3.61
CA ALA A 261 38.86 1.48 4.72
C ALA A 261 37.94 0.42 5.34
N ILE A 262 36.65 0.68 5.43
CA ILE A 262 35.66 -0.29 5.89
C ILE A 262 35.48 -1.43 4.88
N GLU A 263 35.46 -1.14 3.59
CA GLU A 263 35.40 -2.16 2.53
C GLU A 263 36.56 -3.15 2.65
N GLN A 264 37.79 -2.66 2.78
CA GLN A 264 38.97 -3.49 2.96
C GLN A 264 38.92 -4.29 4.27
N LEU A 265 38.49 -3.68 5.37
CA LEU A 265 38.32 -4.35 6.65
C LEU A 265 37.28 -5.48 6.57
N MET A 266 36.12 -5.21 5.98
CA MET A 266 35.06 -6.22 5.81
C MET A 266 35.53 -7.38 4.95
N ALA A 267 36.28 -7.12 3.88
CA ALA A 267 36.89 -8.15 3.07
C ALA A 267 37.87 -9.03 3.87
N GLN A 268 38.71 -8.43 4.74
CA GLN A 268 39.62 -9.16 5.61
C GLN A 268 38.88 -10.02 6.65
N LEU A 269 37.86 -9.48 7.29
CA LEU A 269 37.01 -10.20 8.25
C LEU A 269 36.26 -11.36 7.59
N GLY A 270 35.80 -11.18 6.36
CA GLY A 270 35.18 -12.24 5.56
C GLY A 270 36.16 -13.37 5.20
N GLN A 271 37.38 -13.01 4.77
CA GLN A 271 38.44 -14.01 4.49
C GLN A 271 38.86 -14.81 5.73
N ALA A 272 38.86 -14.16 6.89
CA ALA A 272 39.13 -14.79 8.18
C ALA A 272 37.95 -15.64 8.69
N GLY A 273 36.80 -15.67 8.02
CA GLY A 273 35.59 -16.38 8.45
C GLY A 273 34.91 -15.78 9.68
N ALA A 274 35.29 -14.56 10.07
CA ALA A 274 34.74 -13.88 11.24
C ALA A 274 33.33 -13.34 11.02
N ILE A 275 32.99 -13.02 9.77
CA ILE A 275 31.66 -12.54 9.32
C ILE A 275 31.35 -13.08 7.92
N ALA A 276 30.07 -13.26 7.60
CA ALA A 276 29.64 -13.50 6.22
C ALA A 276 29.62 -12.17 5.47
N VAL A 277 30.47 -12.02 4.47
CA VAL A 277 30.55 -10.82 3.61
C VAL A 277 30.24 -11.24 2.17
N PRO A 278 29.43 -10.48 1.44
CA PRO A 278 29.19 -10.72 0.03
C PRO A 278 30.50 -10.69 -0.76
N LYS A 279 30.69 -11.74 -1.59
CA LYS A 279 31.96 -11.98 -2.25
C LYS A 279 32.36 -10.91 -3.29
N TYR A 280 31.36 -10.22 -3.86
CA TYR A 280 31.56 -9.25 -4.95
C TYR A 280 30.76 -7.96 -4.80
N GLY A 281 30.04 -7.73 -3.70
CA GLY A 281 29.22 -6.53 -3.47
C GLY A 281 27.94 -6.46 -4.30
N GLN A 282 27.81 -7.30 -5.34
CA GLN A 282 26.67 -7.38 -6.24
C GLN A 282 26.22 -8.82 -6.44
N GLY A 283 24.94 -9.02 -6.70
CA GLY A 283 24.37 -10.32 -6.99
C GLY A 283 22.89 -10.24 -7.31
N THR A 284 22.26 -11.39 -7.53
CA THR A 284 20.86 -11.49 -7.86
C THR A 284 20.03 -12.06 -6.70
N PHE A 285 18.72 -11.71 -6.69
CA PHE A 285 17.79 -12.27 -5.70
C PHE A 285 16.43 -12.59 -6.33
N ARG A 286 15.67 -13.44 -5.61
CA ARG A 286 14.28 -13.75 -5.88
C ARG A 286 13.43 -13.41 -4.65
N ALA A 287 12.25 -12.83 -4.89
CA ALA A 287 11.30 -12.52 -3.83
C ALA A 287 9.85 -12.62 -4.32
N GLU A 288 8.91 -12.85 -3.39
CA GLU A 288 7.49 -12.89 -3.68
C GLU A 288 6.76 -11.90 -2.78
N LEU A 289 5.82 -11.14 -3.36
CA LEU A 289 4.96 -10.20 -2.66
C LEU A 289 3.49 -10.49 -2.98
N PRO A 290 2.67 -10.95 -2.03
CA PRO A 290 1.25 -11.19 -2.26
C PRO A 290 0.45 -9.89 -2.19
N LEU A 291 -0.29 -9.57 -3.25
CA LEU A 291 -1.35 -8.56 -3.24
C LEU A 291 -2.62 -9.25 -2.69
N PRO A 292 -3.22 -8.76 -1.60
CA PRO A 292 -4.32 -9.45 -0.92
C PRO A 292 -5.59 -9.48 -1.74
N SER A 293 -6.44 -10.47 -1.47
CA SER A 293 -7.80 -10.49 -1.98
C SER A 293 -8.66 -9.41 -1.30
N ASN A 294 -9.68 -8.92 -2.00
CA ASN A 294 -10.63 -7.95 -1.47
C ASN A 294 -12.06 -8.41 -1.75
N THR A 295 -12.91 -8.41 -0.72
CA THR A 295 -14.35 -8.62 -0.84
C THR A 295 -15.05 -7.36 -0.37
N ASN A 296 -15.90 -6.77 -1.19
CA ASN A 296 -16.62 -5.54 -0.88
C ASN A 296 -18.12 -5.78 -0.91
N LEU A 297 -18.81 -5.19 0.05
CA LEU A 297 -20.26 -5.07 0.09
C LEU A 297 -20.60 -3.57 0.15
N GLY A 298 -21.44 -3.10 -0.76
CA GLY A 298 -21.79 -1.69 -0.84
C GLY A 298 -23.27 -1.44 -0.99
N ILE A 299 -23.73 -0.34 -0.44
CA ILE A 299 -25.10 0.16 -0.57
C ILE A 299 -25.05 1.61 -1.00
N SER A 300 -25.84 1.98 -2.00
CA SER A 300 -26.08 3.37 -2.39
C SER A 300 -27.55 3.69 -2.18
N TYR A 301 -27.84 4.87 -1.63
CA TYR A 301 -29.19 5.36 -1.36
C TYR A 301 -29.38 6.77 -1.89
N ARG A 302 -30.36 6.95 -2.78
CA ARG A 302 -30.75 8.21 -3.39
C ARG A 302 -32.12 8.65 -2.90
N PRO A 303 -32.23 9.37 -1.78
CA PRO A 303 -33.52 9.84 -1.24
C PRO A 303 -34.25 10.77 -2.22
N ASN A 304 -33.49 11.53 -3.03
CA ASN A 304 -33.99 12.43 -4.08
C ASN A 304 -32.92 12.57 -5.18
N ASP A 305 -33.22 13.34 -6.23
CA ASP A 305 -32.36 13.53 -7.41
C ASP A 305 -31.08 14.35 -7.12
N ARG A 306 -30.96 14.93 -5.94
CA ARG A 306 -29.80 15.77 -5.56
C ARG A 306 -28.83 15.10 -4.60
N LEU A 307 -29.30 14.16 -3.78
CA LEU A 307 -28.49 13.55 -2.73
C LEU A 307 -28.29 12.06 -3.01
N GLU A 308 -27.06 11.62 -2.99
CA GLU A 308 -26.67 10.20 -2.99
C GLU A 308 -25.79 9.94 -1.78
N LEU A 309 -26.14 8.95 -0.98
CA LEU A 309 -25.39 8.44 0.17
C LEU A 309 -24.90 7.04 -0.16
N ALA A 310 -23.68 6.71 0.24
CA ALA A 310 -23.14 5.38 0.03
C ALA A 310 -22.38 4.89 1.27
N LEU A 311 -22.43 3.57 1.47
CA LEU A 311 -21.69 2.84 2.50
C LEU A 311 -21.06 1.63 1.85
N ASP A 312 -19.76 1.44 2.08
CA ASP A 312 -19.02 0.24 1.68
C ASP A 312 -18.35 -0.41 2.91
N LEU A 313 -18.43 -1.74 2.96
CA LEU A 313 -17.65 -2.58 3.85
C LEU A 313 -16.72 -3.44 3.00
N GLN A 314 -15.42 -3.37 3.27
CA GLN A 314 -14.40 -4.14 2.56
C GLN A 314 -13.69 -5.07 3.53
N TYR A 315 -13.65 -6.35 3.19
CA TYR A 315 -12.80 -7.34 3.83
C TYR A 315 -11.55 -7.57 2.99
N VAL A 316 -10.37 -7.44 3.62
CA VAL A 316 -9.08 -7.59 2.96
C VAL A 316 -8.37 -8.82 3.49
N GLY A 317 -8.00 -9.73 2.59
CA GLY A 317 -7.36 -11.02 2.88
C GLY A 317 -5.84 -10.88 3.09
N TRP A 318 -5.41 -10.07 4.05
CA TRP A 318 -4.01 -9.80 4.35
C TRP A 318 -3.24 -10.99 4.91
N ASN A 319 -3.92 -12.03 5.43
CA ASN A 319 -3.26 -13.26 5.87
C ASN A 319 -2.47 -13.98 4.74
N ALA A 320 -2.65 -13.54 3.50
CA ALA A 320 -1.81 -13.96 2.39
C ALA A 320 -0.34 -13.51 2.54
N TYR A 321 -0.07 -12.47 3.35
CA TYR A 321 1.28 -11.95 3.63
C TYR A 321 1.77 -12.45 4.99
N ASP A 322 2.10 -13.73 5.04
CA ASP A 322 2.63 -14.40 6.22
C ASP A 322 4.12 -14.08 6.44
N SER A 323 4.92 -14.09 5.37
CA SER A 323 6.34 -13.80 5.43
C SER A 323 6.84 -13.14 4.14
N LEU A 324 7.88 -12.31 4.25
CA LEU A 324 8.70 -11.86 3.13
C LEU A 324 9.95 -12.73 3.08
N ASN A 325 10.07 -13.53 2.02
CA ASN A 325 11.23 -14.37 1.78
C ASN A 325 12.03 -13.79 0.62
N VAL A 326 13.32 -13.53 0.85
CA VAL A 326 14.28 -13.09 -0.17
C VAL A 326 15.37 -14.15 -0.25
N TYR A 327 15.54 -14.74 -1.43
CA TYR A 327 16.53 -15.78 -1.71
C TYR A 327 17.60 -15.19 -2.61
N PHE A 328 18.81 -15.12 -2.12
CA PHE A 328 19.97 -14.65 -2.88
C PHE A 328 20.59 -15.78 -3.68
N ASN A 329 21.29 -15.42 -4.76
CA ASN A 329 22.14 -16.36 -5.45
C ASN A 329 23.39 -16.64 -4.60
N GLU A 330 23.44 -17.81 -3.99
CA GLU A 330 24.50 -18.21 -3.03
C GLU A 330 25.91 -18.20 -3.65
N THR A 331 26.01 -18.44 -4.96
CA THR A 331 27.30 -18.44 -5.65
C THR A 331 27.86 -17.02 -5.84
N GLU A 332 27.01 -16.02 -5.84
CA GLU A 332 27.39 -14.60 -6.05
C GLU A 332 27.59 -13.86 -4.72
N LEU A 333 26.68 -14.02 -3.79
CA LEU A 333 26.66 -13.23 -2.56
C LEU A 333 27.07 -14.00 -1.30
N GLY A 334 26.90 -15.33 -1.27
CA GLY A 334 27.21 -16.13 -0.08
C GLY A 334 26.37 -15.75 1.15
N ILE A 335 25.22 -15.09 0.97
CA ILE A 335 24.34 -14.62 2.03
C ILE A 335 23.19 -15.60 2.21
N ALA A 336 22.86 -15.92 3.47
CA ALA A 336 21.68 -16.72 3.79
C ALA A 336 20.39 -16.02 3.39
N PRO A 337 19.33 -16.76 3.01
CA PRO A 337 18.03 -16.19 2.69
C PRO A 337 17.49 -15.35 3.85
N ILE A 338 16.89 -14.21 3.53
CA ILE A 338 16.14 -13.39 4.49
C ILE A 338 14.74 -13.98 4.61
N LYS A 339 14.33 -14.31 5.82
CA LYS A 339 12.96 -14.72 6.16
C LYS A 339 12.43 -13.74 7.20
N ALA A 340 11.61 -12.80 6.77
CA ALA A 340 10.99 -11.81 7.64
C ALA A 340 9.52 -12.19 7.88
N GLU A 341 9.20 -12.67 9.07
CA GLU A 341 7.83 -12.96 9.47
C GLU A 341 6.99 -11.67 9.51
N LYS A 342 5.87 -11.67 8.82
CA LYS A 342 4.91 -10.56 8.77
C LYS A 342 3.65 -10.92 9.55
N ASN A 343 3.16 -12.15 9.42
CA ASN A 343 1.99 -12.67 10.13
C ASN A 343 0.79 -11.71 10.07
N TYR A 344 0.51 -11.14 8.87
CA TYR A 344 -0.57 -10.17 8.71
C TYR A 344 -1.92 -10.85 8.94
N LYS A 345 -2.82 -10.15 9.64
CA LYS A 345 -4.20 -10.60 9.85
C LYS A 345 -5.15 -9.94 8.85
N ASN A 346 -6.24 -10.64 8.54
CA ASN A 346 -7.31 -10.08 7.73
C ASN A 346 -7.96 -8.88 8.42
N THR A 347 -8.39 -7.90 7.62
CA THR A 347 -8.91 -6.62 8.13
C THR A 347 -10.22 -6.22 7.47
N MET A 348 -10.91 -5.29 8.13
CA MET A 348 -12.12 -4.66 7.62
C MET A 348 -11.89 -3.17 7.41
N ILE A 349 -12.47 -2.62 6.35
CA ILE A 349 -12.53 -1.18 6.09
C ILE A 349 -14.00 -0.79 5.97
N ALA A 350 -14.40 0.26 6.68
CA ALA A 350 -15.74 0.82 6.59
C ALA A 350 -15.66 2.22 6.01
N ARG A 351 -16.48 2.51 4.99
CA ARG A 351 -16.50 3.78 4.28
C ARG A 351 -17.91 4.34 4.20
N VAL A 352 -18.04 5.62 4.40
CA VAL A 352 -19.29 6.37 4.20
C VAL A 352 -19.00 7.59 3.34
N GLY A 353 -19.82 7.80 2.34
CA GLY A 353 -19.70 8.93 1.44
C GLY A 353 -21.04 9.55 1.10
N ALA A 354 -21.01 10.82 0.79
CA ALA A 354 -22.16 11.61 0.34
C ALA A 354 -21.80 12.44 -0.89
N GLN A 355 -22.69 12.49 -1.85
CA GLN A 355 -22.64 13.37 -3.02
C GLN A 355 -23.89 14.23 -3.05
N TYR A 356 -23.71 15.55 -3.23
CA TYR A 356 -24.80 16.49 -3.36
C TYR A 356 -24.69 17.26 -4.68
N LYS A 357 -25.72 17.14 -5.52
CA LYS A 357 -25.89 17.89 -6.77
C LYS A 357 -26.39 19.30 -6.46
N THR A 358 -25.47 20.26 -6.41
CA THR A 358 -25.78 21.67 -6.11
C THR A 358 -26.49 22.34 -7.29
N THR A 359 -25.99 22.10 -8.50
CA THR A 359 -26.57 22.51 -9.77
C THR A 359 -26.48 21.38 -10.78
N GLU A 360 -27.03 21.58 -12.00
CA GLU A 360 -26.87 20.56 -13.08
C GLU A 360 -25.40 20.33 -13.49
N ARG A 361 -24.50 21.25 -13.11
CA ARG A 361 -23.07 21.18 -13.48
C ARG A 361 -22.12 21.03 -12.31
N LEU A 362 -22.62 21.17 -11.07
CA LEU A 362 -21.77 21.18 -9.88
C LEU A 362 -22.21 20.14 -8.87
N PHE A 363 -21.29 19.26 -8.49
CA PHE A 363 -21.47 18.28 -7.43
C PHE A 363 -20.43 18.52 -6.33
N LEU A 364 -20.88 18.45 -5.10
CA LEU A 364 -20.05 18.45 -3.90
C LEU A 364 -20.02 17.04 -3.30
N ARG A 365 -18.89 16.66 -2.76
CA ARG A 365 -18.70 15.35 -2.13
C ARG A 365 -18.01 15.49 -0.79
N ALA A 366 -18.36 14.59 0.11
CA ALA A 366 -17.66 14.39 1.37
C ALA A 366 -17.66 12.90 1.72
N GLY A 367 -16.64 12.46 2.42
CA GLY A 367 -16.54 11.08 2.86
C GLY A 367 -15.63 10.90 4.06
N VAL A 368 -15.87 9.82 4.77
CA VAL A 368 -15.05 9.38 5.88
C VAL A 368 -14.88 7.88 5.77
N TYR A 369 -13.71 7.39 6.13
CA TYR A 369 -13.48 5.97 6.26
C TYR A 369 -12.64 5.65 7.48
N TYR A 370 -12.82 4.44 7.91
CA TYR A 370 -12.06 3.79 8.94
C TYR A 370 -11.43 2.53 8.36
N ASP A 371 -10.15 2.36 8.57
CA ASP A 371 -9.31 1.37 7.94
C ASP A 371 -8.41 0.67 8.96
N GLN A 372 -8.54 -0.66 9.06
CA GLN A 372 -7.88 -1.52 10.03
C GLN A 372 -6.50 -1.98 9.59
N THR A 373 -5.45 -1.97 10.48
CA THR A 373 -4.12 -2.51 10.17
C THR A 373 -4.07 -4.03 10.20
N PRO A 374 -3.42 -4.67 9.20
CA PRO A 374 -3.11 -6.08 9.27
C PRO A 374 -1.94 -6.40 10.22
N ILE A 375 -1.13 -5.40 10.59
CA ILE A 375 0.14 -5.60 11.31
C ILE A 375 -0.11 -5.89 12.79
N GLN A 376 0.41 -7.02 13.26
CA GLN A 376 0.33 -7.39 14.66
C GLN A 376 1.38 -6.65 15.49
N GLU A 377 1.14 -6.45 16.78
CA GLU A 377 1.96 -5.64 17.66
C GLU A 377 3.40 -6.16 17.78
N ASN A 378 3.56 -7.46 17.85
CA ASN A 378 4.86 -8.13 17.99
C ASN A 378 5.62 -8.32 16.65
N ASN A 379 4.96 -8.05 15.51
CA ASN A 379 5.53 -8.11 14.16
C ASN A 379 5.58 -6.72 13.51
N PHE A 380 5.71 -5.67 14.33
CA PHE A 380 5.69 -4.30 13.86
C PHE A 380 7.04 -3.86 13.30
N ASN A 381 7.26 -4.10 12.02
CA ASN A 381 8.47 -3.67 11.32
C ASN A 381 8.33 -2.23 10.80
N PRO A 382 9.31 -1.34 11.04
CA PRO A 382 9.28 0.04 10.56
C PRO A 382 9.34 0.23 9.03
N GLU A 383 9.50 -0.83 8.27
CA GLU A 383 9.37 -0.81 6.80
C GLU A 383 7.91 -0.53 6.34
N THR A 384 6.95 -0.94 7.15
CA THR A 384 5.53 -0.64 6.96
C THR A 384 4.92 -0.26 8.31
N PRO A 385 5.13 0.98 8.80
CA PRO A 385 4.67 1.41 10.11
C PRO A 385 3.15 1.58 10.11
N GLY A 386 2.43 0.47 9.96
CA GLY A 386 0.98 0.43 9.82
C GLY A 386 0.28 0.56 11.17
N MET A 387 -0.68 1.44 11.19
CA MET A 387 -1.58 1.71 12.30
C MET A 387 -2.95 2.00 11.73
N ASP A 388 -3.93 1.97 12.55
CA ASP A 388 -5.28 2.34 12.20
C ASP A 388 -5.37 3.75 11.66
N LYS A 389 -6.22 3.93 10.65
CA LYS A 389 -6.37 5.22 9.99
C LYS A 389 -7.81 5.65 9.93
N ILE A 390 -8.01 6.94 10.14
CA ILE A 390 -9.23 7.64 9.80
C ILE A 390 -8.90 8.53 8.61
N GLY A 391 -9.62 8.33 7.51
CA GLY A 391 -9.55 9.22 6.35
C GLY A 391 -10.77 10.11 6.29
N MET A 392 -10.55 11.39 6.03
CA MET A 392 -11.59 12.39 5.81
C MET A 392 -11.37 13.07 4.46
N SER A 393 -12.38 13.10 3.63
CA SER A 393 -12.26 13.63 2.28
C SER A 393 -13.35 14.61 1.92
N ALA A 394 -13.00 15.50 0.99
CA ALA A 394 -13.93 16.40 0.30
C ALA A 394 -13.60 16.43 -1.19
N GLY A 395 -14.60 16.65 -2.02
CA GLY A 395 -14.42 16.69 -3.46
C GLY A 395 -15.45 17.57 -4.15
N LEU A 396 -15.09 17.95 -5.37
CA LEU A 396 -15.89 18.78 -6.24
C LEU A 396 -15.82 18.23 -7.65
N SER A 397 -16.96 18.15 -8.34
CA SER A 397 -17.01 17.92 -9.78
C SER A 397 -17.70 19.07 -10.46
N PHE A 398 -17.10 19.52 -11.56
CA PHE A 398 -17.67 20.56 -12.42
C PHE A 398 -17.79 20.03 -13.86
N SER A 399 -18.98 20.17 -14.44
CA SER A 399 -19.27 19.78 -15.83
C SER A 399 -19.43 21.04 -16.70
N PRO A 400 -18.36 21.53 -17.35
CA PRO A 400 -18.46 22.67 -18.28
C PRO A 400 -19.38 22.36 -19.46
N TYR A 401 -19.38 21.11 -19.92
CA TYR A 401 -20.24 20.57 -20.96
C TYR A 401 -20.96 19.31 -20.45
N LYS A 402 -22.07 18.91 -21.09
CA LYS A 402 -22.88 17.74 -20.67
C LYS A 402 -22.07 16.44 -20.63
N ASN A 403 -21.06 16.33 -21.48
CA ASN A 403 -20.27 15.11 -21.68
C ASN A 403 -18.92 15.14 -20.96
N LEU A 404 -18.48 16.31 -20.44
CA LEU A 404 -17.18 16.49 -19.82
C LEU A 404 -17.34 16.82 -18.35
N GLN A 405 -16.64 16.08 -17.49
CA GLN A 405 -16.59 16.32 -16.05
C GLN A 405 -15.13 16.46 -15.59
N LEU A 406 -14.88 17.47 -14.80
CA LEU A 406 -13.62 17.74 -14.12
C LEU A 406 -13.80 17.47 -12.62
N ASP A 407 -12.94 16.68 -12.05
CA ASP A 407 -13.01 16.25 -10.66
C ASP A 407 -11.78 16.73 -9.89
N VAL A 408 -12.00 17.24 -8.68
CA VAL A 408 -10.94 17.57 -7.72
C VAL A 408 -11.33 16.99 -6.37
N ALA A 409 -10.38 16.39 -5.68
CA ALA A 409 -10.59 15.89 -4.32
C ALA A 409 -9.38 16.12 -3.43
N PHE A 410 -9.67 16.26 -2.14
CA PHE A 410 -8.68 16.29 -1.06
C PHE A 410 -9.00 15.20 -0.06
N LEU A 411 -7.94 14.58 0.46
CA LEU A 411 -8.04 13.54 1.47
C LEU A 411 -6.97 13.79 2.54
N TYR A 412 -7.39 13.82 3.79
CA TYR A 412 -6.54 13.79 4.96
C TYR A 412 -6.64 12.43 5.63
N ILE A 413 -5.49 11.82 5.93
CA ILE A 413 -5.42 10.53 6.62
C ILE A 413 -4.65 10.73 7.92
N GLN A 414 -5.28 10.37 9.04
CA GLN A 414 -4.69 10.33 10.36
C GLN A 414 -4.52 8.90 10.81
N GLY A 415 -3.25 8.46 10.97
CA GLY A 415 -2.94 7.23 11.67
C GLY A 415 -3.08 7.41 13.19
N LEU A 416 -3.69 6.44 13.86
CA LEU A 416 -3.79 6.39 15.31
C LEU A 416 -2.46 5.90 15.90
N SER A 417 -1.78 6.75 16.67
CA SER A 417 -0.48 6.43 17.24
C SER A 417 -0.51 5.11 18.01
N ARG A 418 0.48 4.27 17.80
CA ARG A 418 0.60 3.00 18.53
C ARG A 418 2.05 2.68 18.89
N ASP A 419 2.22 1.89 19.93
CA ASP A 419 3.47 1.24 20.24
C ASP A 419 3.57 -0.06 19.42
N GLY A 420 4.77 -0.40 19.02
CA GLY A 420 5.04 -1.61 18.26
C GLY A 420 6.44 -2.12 18.52
N SER A 421 6.63 -3.42 18.36
CA SER A 421 7.91 -4.09 18.53
C SER A 421 8.17 -5.07 17.40
N TYR A 422 9.43 -5.22 17.05
CA TYR A 422 9.90 -6.20 16.08
C TYR A 422 11.08 -6.95 16.66
N THR A 423 11.00 -8.28 16.68
CA THR A 423 12.09 -9.15 17.15
C THR A 423 12.88 -9.64 15.95
N GLN A 424 14.17 -9.40 15.96
CA GLN A 424 15.12 -9.95 15.00
C GLN A 424 16.26 -10.68 15.71
N LYS A 425 17.02 -11.46 14.97
CA LYS A 425 18.28 -12.02 15.49
C LYS A 425 19.39 -10.99 15.34
N ASN A 426 20.07 -10.69 16.42
CA ASN A 426 21.27 -9.87 16.35
C ASN A 426 22.35 -10.57 15.50
N VAL A 427 22.95 -9.86 14.56
CA VAL A 427 23.89 -10.40 13.58
C VAL A 427 25.17 -10.96 14.26
N LEU A 428 25.55 -10.42 15.42
CA LEU A 428 26.79 -10.77 16.13
C LEU A 428 26.62 -11.87 17.17
N THR A 429 25.46 -11.91 17.84
CA THR A 429 25.22 -12.81 18.96
C THR A 429 24.28 -13.95 18.62
N SER A 430 23.53 -13.82 17.50
CA SER A 430 22.42 -14.69 17.13
C SER A 430 21.27 -14.72 18.13
N GLU A 431 21.33 -13.91 19.19
CA GLU A 431 20.28 -13.78 20.20
C GLU A 431 19.15 -12.88 19.69
N PRO A 432 17.93 -13.07 20.19
CA PRO A 432 16.81 -12.21 19.86
C PRO A 432 17.08 -10.76 20.34
N GLU A 433 16.89 -9.81 19.45
CA GLU A 433 16.95 -8.37 19.73
C GLU A 433 15.59 -7.75 19.41
N ILE A 434 15.07 -6.97 20.35
CA ILE A 434 13.77 -6.32 20.21
C ILE A 434 13.98 -4.84 19.88
N PHE A 435 13.50 -4.44 18.70
CA PHE A 435 13.39 -3.04 18.32
C PHE A 435 11.97 -2.56 18.59
N SER A 436 11.80 -1.60 19.49
CA SER A 436 10.47 -1.11 19.91
C SER A 436 10.39 0.41 19.89
N GLY A 437 9.17 0.93 19.81
CA GLY A 437 8.93 2.37 19.91
C GLY A 437 7.51 2.74 19.56
N ARG A 438 7.22 4.03 19.70
CA ARG A 438 5.94 4.63 19.35
C ARG A 438 5.98 5.20 17.95
N TYR A 439 4.95 4.87 17.16
CA TYR A 439 4.82 5.32 15.77
C TYR A 439 3.56 6.16 15.58
N LYS A 440 3.65 7.14 14.66
CA LYS A 440 2.53 7.96 14.20
C LYS A 440 2.69 8.20 12.71
N THR A 441 1.59 8.10 11.95
CA THR A 441 1.56 8.41 10.52
C THR A 441 0.50 9.45 10.20
N THR A 442 0.77 10.26 9.20
CA THR A 442 -0.19 11.20 8.60
C THR A 442 0.01 11.24 7.11
N ALA A 443 -1.05 11.47 6.33
CA ALA A 443 -0.92 11.72 4.91
C ALA A 443 -1.94 12.77 4.45
N LEU A 444 -1.53 13.55 3.45
CA LEU A 444 -2.38 14.47 2.68
C LEU A 444 -2.36 14.03 1.23
N SER A 445 -3.50 14.08 0.58
CA SER A 445 -3.59 13.82 -0.85
C SER A 445 -4.47 14.85 -1.53
N ALA A 446 -4.06 15.23 -2.75
CA ALA A 446 -4.87 15.96 -3.70
C ALA A 446 -5.01 15.09 -4.96
N SER A 447 -6.22 15.03 -5.52
CA SER A 447 -6.53 14.24 -6.71
C SER A 447 -7.22 15.12 -7.75
N ILE A 448 -6.86 14.92 -9.01
CA ILE A 448 -7.55 15.51 -10.15
C ILE A 448 -7.96 14.42 -11.12
N GLY A 449 -9.12 14.60 -11.76
CA GLY A 449 -9.64 13.65 -12.72
C GLY A 449 -10.43 14.34 -13.82
N ILE A 450 -10.50 13.67 -14.96
CA ILE A 450 -11.28 14.07 -16.11
C ILE A 450 -12.09 12.88 -16.56
N ALA A 451 -13.41 13.04 -16.74
CA ALA A 451 -14.27 12.01 -17.30
C ALA A 451 -15.03 12.57 -18.53
N TYR A 452 -15.15 11.74 -19.54
CA TYR A 452 -15.86 12.08 -20.78
C TYR A 452 -16.77 10.93 -21.18
N CYS A 453 -18.04 11.25 -21.45
CA CYS A 453 -19.06 10.26 -21.78
C CYS A 453 -19.83 10.71 -23.06
N PHE A 454 -19.95 9.84 -24.04
CA PHE A 454 -20.68 10.11 -25.29
C PHE A 454 -21.38 8.89 -25.87
#